data_37462689246f72d8019637e65ee465a8
#
_entry.id   37462689246f72d8019637e65ee465a8
#
_cell.length_a   1.000
_cell.length_b   1.000
_cell.length_c   1.000
_cell.angle_alpha   90.00
_cell.angle_beta   90.00
_cell.angle_gamma   90.00
#
_symmetry.space_group_name_H-M   'P 1'
#
loop_
_entity.id
_entity.type
_entity.pdbx_description
1 polymer ?
#
loop_
_entity_poly.entity_id
_entity_poly.type
_entity_poly.pdbx_seq_one_letter_code
_entity_poly.pdbx_strand_id
1 'polypeptide(L)'
;MEYRTLGRTGLSVSAIGLGTEYLLDVPPQQAIGVVRRAVEAGVNYFDLFYAQPAFRDTMGEAFAGLRDRVLLTAHLGAGETGGQYERIRDPQRCADYIEDNLERYRTDHVEVLFLHNCDEASDFDAIFAPGGLADAAERFRRQGKARFIGFSTHRIDTARRAIETGRLDVLMFPINLPGHATPGRRELFQTCLDRGIGLVAMKPYGGGKLLTARPASADDRRNTSGRAQEAQGQAATPVQCLAYALSQPGVATVVPGCSNLSQLEDALAWADASDAERDFAPVLAGLGQSRVGECVYCNHCLPCPAGIDIGAVMRLLDRARVQVTAALRAEHASLAVNADDCRQCGACTPRCPFGVDPAKSMEEAQRLLA
;
A
#
# COMPACT_ATOMS: atom_id res chain seq x y z
N MET A 1 12.47 -6.05 -18.48
CA MET A 1 11.33 -6.27 -17.55
C MET A 1 10.78 -7.68 -17.75
N GLU A 2 10.61 -8.43 -16.67
CA GLU A 2 9.95 -9.75 -16.64
C GLU A 2 8.42 -9.57 -16.57
N TYR A 3 7.68 -10.47 -17.25
CA TYR A 3 6.21 -10.49 -17.20
C TYR A 3 5.72 -11.84 -16.67
N ARG A 4 4.64 -11.79 -15.86
CA ARG A 4 4.03 -12.97 -15.23
C ARG A 4 2.53 -12.98 -15.49
N THR A 5 1.94 -14.15 -15.49
CA THR A 5 0.47 -14.29 -15.60
C THR A 5 -0.18 -14.03 -14.25
N LEU A 6 -1.15 -13.12 -14.18
CA LEU A 6 -1.90 -12.80 -12.97
C LEU A 6 -3.00 -13.84 -12.71
N GLY A 7 -2.61 -14.96 -12.13
CA GLY A 7 -3.53 -16.06 -11.86
C GLY A 7 -4.36 -16.49 -13.06
N ARG A 8 -5.63 -16.84 -12.84
CA ARG A 8 -6.59 -17.27 -13.90
C ARG A 8 -7.09 -16.12 -14.79
N THR A 9 -6.73 -14.86 -14.50
CA THR A 9 -7.16 -13.72 -15.34
C THR A 9 -6.56 -13.75 -16.73
N GLY A 10 -5.44 -14.45 -16.93
CA GLY A 10 -4.68 -14.46 -18.17
C GLY A 10 -3.97 -13.13 -18.48
N LEU A 11 -4.06 -12.12 -17.60
CA LEU A 11 -3.35 -10.86 -17.78
C LEU A 11 -1.84 -11.07 -17.64
N SER A 12 -1.08 -10.58 -18.60
CA SER A 12 0.39 -10.54 -18.56
C SER A 12 0.82 -9.25 -17.87
N VAL A 13 1.23 -9.32 -16.60
CA VAL A 13 1.63 -8.18 -15.77
C VAL A 13 3.14 -8.11 -15.65
N SER A 14 3.72 -6.90 -15.65
CA SER A 14 5.12 -6.71 -15.30
C SER A 14 5.37 -7.13 -13.85
N ALA A 15 6.48 -7.83 -13.59
CA ALA A 15 6.85 -8.26 -12.24
C ALA A 15 6.94 -7.08 -11.27
N ILE A 16 7.44 -5.94 -11.76
CA ILE A 16 7.37 -4.66 -11.06
C ILE A 16 6.22 -3.86 -11.65
N GLY A 17 5.19 -3.60 -10.85
CA GLY A 17 4.13 -2.63 -11.11
C GLY A 17 4.45 -1.29 -10.45
N LEU A 18 3.49 -0.37 -10.41
CA LEU A 18 3.62 0.90 -9.69
C LEU A 18 2.39 1.14 -8.80
N GLY A 19 2.63 1.27 -7.49
CA GLY A 19 1.67 1.83 -6.53
C GLY A 19 1.73 3.35 -6.58
N THR A 20 0.61 4.00 -6.84
CA THR A 20 0.57 5.45 -7.04
C THR A 20 0.31 6.26 -5.76
N GLU A 21 0.26 5.61 -4.61
CA GLU A 21 -0.08 6.23 -3.32
C GLU A 21 0.82 7.43 -2.98
N TYR A 22 2.11 7.38 -3.28
CA TYR A 22 3.04 8.49 -2.99
C TYR A 22 3.10 9.56 -4.10
N LEU A 23 2.27 9.45 -5.12
CA LEU A 23 2.12 10.47 -6.17
C LEU A 23 0.99 11.47 -5.87
N LEU A 24 0.21 11.26 -4.80
CA LEU A 24 -0.86 12.17 -4.40
C LEU A 24 -0.33 13.57 -4.01
N ASP A 25 0.76 13.59 -3.22
CA ASP A 25 1.27 14.81 -2.58
C ASP A 25 2.48 15.42 -3.34
N VAL A 26 2.75 14.98 -4.58
CA VAL A 26 3.81 15.54 -5.40
C VAL A 26 3.24 16.45 -6.50
N PRO A 27 4.06 17.38 -7.05
CA PRO A 27 3.59 18.20 -8.16
C PRO A 27 3.09 17.36 -9.34
N PRO A 28 1.99 17.74 -10.02
CA PRO A 28 1.40 16.94 -11.11
C PRO A 28 2.39 16.53 -12.19
N GLN A 29 3.27 17.43 -12.63
CA GLN A 29 4.27 17.12 -13.66
C GLN A 29 5.30 16.09 -13.20
N GLN A 30 5.64 16.05 -11.90
CA GLN A 30 6.48 15.01 -11.33
C GLN A 30 5.77 13.65 -11.33
N ALA A 31 4.51 13.61 -10.92
CA ALA A 31 3.70 12.39 -10.95
C ALA A 31 3.57 11.82 -12.38
N ILE A 32 3.25 12.69 -13.36
CA ILE A 32 3.18 12.35 -14.78
C ILE A 32 4.53 11.80 -15.27
N GLY A 33 5.64 12.45 -14.91
CA GLY A 33 6.99 12.02 -15.27
C GLY A 33 7.33 10.63 -14.74
N VAL A 34 6.99 10.34 -13.48
CA VAL A 34 7.18 9.01 -12.87
C VAL A 34 6.37 7.94 -13.59
N VAL A 35 5.07 8.17 -13.83
CA VAL A 35 4.20 7.20 -14.51
C VAL A 35 4.68 6.93 -15.94
N ARG A 36 4.97 7.96 -16.72
CA ARG A 36 5.43 7.80 -18.11
C ARG A 36 6.78 7.08 -18.18
N ARG A 37 7.71 7.42 -17.30
CA ARG A 37 9.00 6.72 -17.21
C ARG A 37 8.84 5.25 -16.83
N ALA A 38 7.89 4.92 -15.94
CA ALA A 38 7.57 3.54 -15.61
C ALA A 38 7.08 2.76 -16.85
N VAL A 39 6.15 3.34 -17.64
CA VAL A 39 5.66 2.73 -18.89
C VAL A 39 6.79 2.55 -19.91
N GLU A 40 7.69 3.52 -20.04
CA GLU A 40 8.87 3.42 -20.93
C GLU A 40 9.80 2.27 -20.53
N ALA A 41 9.95 2.02 -19.21
CA ALA A 41 10.72 0.90 -18.66
C ALA A 41 10.02 -0.47 -18.78
N GLY A 42 8.80 -0.50 -19.31
CA GLY A 42 8.01 -1.73 -19.50
C GLY A 42 7.13 -2.09 -18.31
N VAL A 43 6.92 -1.19 -17.35
CA VAL A 43 5.87 -1.35 -16.33
C VAL A 43 4.52 -1.21 -17.00
N ASN A 44 3.64 -2.21 -16.79
CA ASN A 44 2.29 -2.17 -17.35
C ASN A 44 1.18 -2.28 -16.30
N TYR A 45 1.47 -2.53 -15.03
CA TYR A 45 0.46 -2.66 -13.97
C TYR A 45 0.52 -1.48 -13.01
N PHE A 46 -0.60 -0.74 -12.88
CA PHE A 46 -0.71 0.48 -12.08
C PHE A 46 -1.84 0.36 -11.07
N ASP A 47 -1.50 0.52 -9.79
CA ASP A 47 -2.46 0.50 -8.69
C ASP A 47 -2.94 1.92 -8.36
N LEU A 48 -4.26 2.15 -8.53
CA LEU A 48 -4.90 3.46 -8.48
C LEU A 48 -6.11 3.43 -7.54
N PHE A 49 -5.98 3.96 -6.33
CA PHE A 49 -7.10 3.91 -5.38
C PHE A 49 -7.59 5.27 -4.87
N TYR A 50 -6.81 6.33 -5.00
CA TYR A 50 -7.22 7.64 -4.50
C TYR A 50 -8.39 8.25 -5.25
N ALA A 51 -9.29 8.90 -4.46
CA ALA A 51 -10.54 9.46 -4.93
C ALA A 51 -10.49 10.96 -5.22
N GLN A 52 -9.40 11.64 -4.86
CA GLN A 52 -9.25 13.09 -5.04
C GLN A 52 -9.26 13.46 -6.53
N PRO A 53 -10.16 14.37 -6.96
CA PRO A 53 -10.31 14.72 -8.38
C PRO A 53 -9.03 15.19 -9.05
N ALA A 54 -8.25 16.07 -8.39
CA ALA A 54 -6.98 16.57 -8.94
C ALA A 54 -5.95 15.47 -9.18
N PHE A 55 -5.88 14.47 -8.29
CA PHE A 55 -5.01 13.30 -8.49
C PHE A 55 -5.47 12.47 -9.69
N ARG A 56 -6.77 12.22 -9.82
CA ARG A 56 -7.34 11.47 -10.94
C ARG A 56 -7.13 12.17 -12.28
N ASP A 57 -7.28 13.51 -12.33
CA ASP A 57 -6.98 14.30 -13.53
C ASP A 57 -5.51 14.17 -13.92
N THR A 58 -4.59 14.24 -12.94
CA THR A 58 -3.16 14.03 -13.14
C THR A 58 -2.86 12.63 -13.70
N MET A 59 -3.49 11.59 -13.18
CA MET A 59 -3.33 10.23 -13.70
C MET A 59 -3.92 10.08 -15.10
N GLY A 60 -5.07 10.68 -15.38
CA GLY A 60 -5.66 10.72 -16.72
C GLY A 60 -4.72 11.36 -17.75
N GLU A 61 -4.03 12.44 -17.37
CA GLU A 61 -3.01 13.06 -18.23
C GLU A 61 -1.77 12.15 -18.38
N ALA A 62 -1.33 11.50 -17.31
CA ALA A 62 -0.19 10.60 -17.33
C ALA A 62 -0.40 9.42 -18.30
N PHE A 63 -1.61 8.84 -18.33
CA PHE A 63 -1.96 7.71 -19.20
C PHE A 63 -2.45 8.11 -20.59
N ALA A 64 -2.57 9.41 -20.91
CA ALA A 64 -3.05 9.88 -22.19
C ALA A 64 -2.19 9.31 -23.34
N GLY A 65 -2.81 8.59 -24.27
CA GLY A 65 -2.16 7.91 -25.40
C GLY A 65 -1.43 6.61 -25.06
N LEU A 66 -1.58 6.11 -23.82
CA LEU A 66 -0.89 4.90 -23.33
C LEU A 66 -1.85 3.78 -22.92
N ARG A 67 -3.18 3.97 -23.09
CA ARG A 67 -4.20 3.04 -22.55
C ARG A 67 -3.98 1.57 -22.95
N ASP A 68 -3.61 1.32 -24.20
CA ASP A 68 -3.38 -0.05 -24.70
C ASP A 68 -2.08 -0.70 -24.19
N ARG A 69 -1.24 0.08 -23.52
CA ARG A 69 0.05 -0.37 -22.97
C ARG A 69 0.00 -0.63 -21.46
N VAL A 70 -1.12 -0.28 -20.79
CA VAL A 70 -1.22 -0.30 -19.34
C VAL A 70 -2.44 -1.09 -18.88
N LEU A 71 -2.31 -1.71 -17.72
CA LEU A 71 -3.36 -2.40 -16.98
C LEU A 71 -3.65 -1.55 -15.75
N LEU A 72 -4.85 -0.97 -15.71
CA LEU A 72 -5.26 -0.06 -14.65
C LEU A 72 -6.13 -0.78 -13.61
N THR A 73 -5.99 -0.40 -12.36
CA THR A 73 -6.90 -0.84 -11.31
C THR A 73 -7.75 0.32 -10.81
N ALA A 74 -8.86 0.00 -10.17
CA ALA A 74 -9.65 0.93 -9.38
C ALA A 74 -10.13 0.24 -8.10
N HIS A 75 -10.50 1.03 -7.10
CA HIS A 75 -10.87 0.51 -5.79
C HIS A 75 -12.27 0.96 -5.39
N LEU A 76 -13.23 0.02 -5.43
CA LEU A 76 -14.60 0.21 -4.98
C LEU A 76 -14.64 0.20 -3.45
N GLY A 77 -14.91 1.34 -2.86
CA GLY A 77 -14.84 1.56 -1.41
C GLY A 77 -13.76 2.55 -0.98
N ALA A 78 -12.95 3.05 -1.91
CA ALA A 78 -12.10 4.21 -1.69
C ALA A 78 -12.86 5.47 -2.08
N GLY A 79 -12.87 6.45 -1.19
CA GLY A 79 -13.51 7.74 -1.37
C GLY A 79 -12.69 8.87 -0.79
N GLU A 80 -13.28 10.06 -0.73
CA GLU A 80 -12.70 11.21 -0.08
C GLU A 80 -13.76 12.01 0.68
N THR A 81 -13.34 12.71 1.72
CA THR A 81 -14.14 13.68 2.46
C THR A 81 -13.23 14.84 2.88
N GLY A 82 -13.59 16.05 2.45
CA GLY A 82 -12.81 17.25 2.76
C GLY A 82 -11.36 17.19 2.24
N GLY A 83 -11.13 16.55 1.09
CA GLY A 83 -9.81 16.36 0.50
C GLY A 83 -9.02 15.18 1.05
N GLN A 84 -9.48 14.55 2.12
CA GLN A 84 -8.82 13.41 2.74
C GLN A 84 -9.37 12.07 2.23
N TYR A 85 -8.53 11.06 2.20
CA TYR A 85 -8.97 9.69 1.94
C TYR A 85 -10.01 9.24 2.98
N GLU A 86 -11.07 8.59 2.50
CA GLU A 86 -12.09 7.94 3.30
C GLU A 86 -12.37 6.52 2.78
N ARG A 87 -12.53 5.57 3.70
CA ARG A 87 -13.05 4.24 3.39
C ARG A 87 -14.58 4.27 3.45
N ILE A 88 -15.24 4.03 2.33
CA ILE A 88 -16.69 4.06 2.20
C ILE A 88 -17.29 2.68 1.91
N ARG A 89 -18.57 2.48 2.32
CA ARG A 89 -19.28 1.22 2.12
C ARG A 89 -20.68 1.39 1.51
N ASP A 90 -21.12 2.63 1.29
CA ASP A 90 -22.34 2.90 0.54
C ASP A 90 -22.15 2.53 -0.94
N PRO A 91 -22.95 1.57 -1.49
CA PRO A 91 -22.75 1.08 -2.85
C PRO A 91 -22.95 2.13 -3.94
N GLN A 92 -23.87 3.06 -3.73
CA GLN A 92 -24.16 4.11 -4.73
C GLN A 92 -23.02 5.13 -4.76
N ARG A 93 -22.62 5.64 -3.60
CA ARG A 93 -21.49 6.57 -3.48
C ARG A 93 -20.19 5.95 -4.03
N CYS A 94 -19.95 4.66 -3.75
CA CYS A 94 -18.81 3.94 -4.31
C CYS A 94 -18.89 3.83 -5.84
N ALA A 95 -20.08 3.58 -6.39
CA ALA A 95 -20.29 3.49 -7.83
C ALA A 95 -20.01 4.86 -8.51
N ASP A 96 -20.47 5.95 -7.91
CA ASP A 96 -20.26 7.31 -8.43
C ASP A 96 -18.74 7.63 -8.51
N TYR A 97 -17.94 7.19 -7.52
CA TYR A 97 -16.48 7.33 -7.56
C TYR A 97 -15.83 6.49 -8.65
N ILE A 98 -16.34 5.31 -8.99
CA ILE A 98 -15.80 4.50 -10.09
C ILE A 98 -16.15 5.12 -11.45
N GLU A 99 -17.36 5.65 -11.62
CA GLU A 99 -17.73 6.36 -12.85
C GLU A 99 -16.85 7.60 -13.05
N ASP A 100 -16.66 8.42 -12.01
CA ASP A 100 -15.73 9.56 -12.06
C ASP A 100 -14.29 9.15 -12.37
N ASN A 101 -13.81 7.97 -11.86
CA ASN A 101 -12.53 7.43 -12.22
C ASN A 101 -12.39 7.17 -13.71
N LEU A 102 -13.36 6.45 -14.30
CA LEU A 102 -13.33 6.09 -15.71
C LEU A 102 -13.34 7.34 -16.59
N GLU A 103 -14.17 8.33 -16.24
CA GLU A 103 -14.25 9.62 -16.96
C GLU A 103 -12.90 10.35 -16.93
N ARG A 104 -12.31 10.55 -15.72
CA ARG A 104 -11.05 11.29 -15.56
C ARG A 104 -9.85 10.56 -16.14
N TYR A 105 -9.82 9.25 -16.04
CA TYR A 105 -8.78 8.42 -16.69
C TYR A 105 -8.98 8.27 -18.19
N ARG A 106 -10.10 8.77 -18.73
CA ARG A 106 -10.46 8.73 -20.15
C ARG A 106 -10.44 7.30 -20.70
N THR A 107 -11.06 6.40 -19.96
CA THR A 107 -11.15 4.98 -20.29
C THR A 107 -12.56 4.48 -20.03
N ASP A 108 -12.97 3.45 -20.76
CA ASP A 108 -14.27 2.79 -20.59
C ASP A 108 -14.23 1.65 -19.55
N HIS A 109 -13.01 1.20 -19.18
CA HIS A 109 -12.85 0.11 -18.22
C HIS A 109 -11.53 0.16 -17.46
N VAL A 110 -11.47 -0.63 -16.38
CA VAL A 110 -10.25 -1.02 -15.68
C VAL A 110 -10.08 -2.54 -15.76
N GLU A 111 -8.83 -3.02 -15.67
CA GLU A 111 -8.57 -4.45 -15.69
C GLU A 111 -9.00 -5.12 -14.39
N VAL A 112 -8.70 -4.52 -13.25
CA VAL A 112 -9.08 -5.07 -11.95
C VAL A 112 -9.80 -4.04 -11.10
N LEU A 113 -11.03 -4.34 -10.71
CA LEU A 113 -11.79 -3.55 -9.73
C LEU A 113 -11.70 -4.21 -8.36
N PHE A 114 -10.94 -3.62 -7.45
CA PHE A 114 -10.78 -4.13 -6.10
C PHE A 114 -11.92 -3.74 -5.18
N LEU A 115 -12.44 -4.70 -4.41
CA LEU A 115 -13.20 -4.44 -3.18
C LEU A 115 -12.19 -3.94 -2.14
N HIS A 116 -12.27 -2.65 -1.79
CA HIS A 116 -11.19 -1.90 -1.16
C HIS A 116 -11.09 -2.10 0.34
N ASN A 117 -9.87 -2.40 0.79
CA ASN A 117 -9.41 -2.34 2.18
C ASN A 117 -10.42 -2.91 3.19
N CYS A 118 -10.64 -4.21 3.14
CA CYS A 118 -11.53 -4.92 4.05
C CYS A 118 -10.71 -5.66 5.12
N ASP A 119 -10.58 -5.06 6.30
CA ASP A 119 -9.78 -5.60 7.40
C ASP A 119 -10.63 -6.05 8.60
N GLU A 120 -11.89 -5.67 8.66
CA GLU A 120 -12.81 -5.99 9.75
C GLU A 120 -13.92 -6.95 9.32
N ALA A 121 -14.39 -7.77 10.24
CA ALA A 121 -15.48 -8.72 9.96
C ALA A 121 -16.78 -8.02 9.56
N SER A 122 -17.12 -6.92 10.21
CA SER A 122 -18.31 -6.11 9.88
C SER A 122 -18.23 -5.50 8.48
N ASP A 123 -17.06 -5.05 8.06
CA ASP A 123 -16.81 -4.57 6.70
C ASP A 123 -16.99 -5.70 5.67
N PHE A 124 -16.46 -6.88 5.99
CA PHE A 124 -16.61 -8.04 5.13
C PHE A 124 -18.10 -8.39 4.93
N ASP A 125 -18.84 -8.45 6.01
CA ASP A 125 -20.27 -8.79 5.98
C ASP A 125 -21.06 -7.74 5.15
N ALA A 126 -20.75 -6.45 5.30
CA ALA A 126 -21.38 -5.39 4.52
C ALA A 126 -21.01 -5.45 3.02
N ILE A 127 -19.74 -5.75 2.68
CA ILE A 127 -19.28 -5.87 1.29
C ILE A 127 -19.99 -7.03 0.57
N PHE A 128 -20.15 -8.17 1.23
CA PHE A 128 -20.73 -9.38 0.63
C PHE A 128 -22.22 -9.57 0.91
N ALA A 129 -22.87 -8.67 1.64
CA ALA A 129 -24.31 -8.67 1.81
C ALA A 129 -25.04 -8.48 0.45
N PRO A 130 -26.29 -8.98 0.31
CA PRO A 130 -27.12 -8.68 -0.85
C PRO A 130 -27.20 -7.16 -1.11
N GLY A 131 -26.89 -6.72 -2.33
CA GLY A 131 -26.83 -5.32 -2.71
C GLY A 131 -25.57 -4.58 -2.26
N GLY A 132 -24.62 -5.23 -1.60
CA GLY A 132 -23.34 -4.68 -1.16
C GLY A 132 -22.33 -4.43 -2.29
N LEU A 133 -21.09 -4.08 -1.91
CA LEU A 133 -20.06 -3.72 -2.89
C LEU A 133 -19.67 -4.85 -3.82
N ALA A 134 -19.73 -6.11 -3.36
CA ALA A 134 -19.46 -7.25 -4.22
C ALA A 134 -20.48 -7.39 -5.36
N ASP A 135 -21.76 -7.09 -5.10
CA ASP A 135 -22.79 -7.07 -6.15
C ASP A 135 -22.64 -5.85 -7.06
N ALA A 136 -22.17 -4.71 -6.53
CA ALA A 136 -21.84 -3.54 -7.33
C ALA A 136 -20.65 -3.84 -8.28
N ALA A 137 -19.59 -4.48 -7.80
CA ALA A 137 -18.45 -4.89 -8.63
C ALA A 137 -18.89 -5.83 -9.76
N GLU A 138 -19.78 -6.78 -9.48
CA GLU A 138 -20.36 -7.67 -10.49
C GLU A 138 -21.20 -6.92 -11.54
N ARG A 139 -21.90 -5.84 -11.15
CA ARG A 139 -22.59 -4.97 -12.13
C ARG A 139 -21.59 -4.28 -13.05
N PHE A 140 -20.50 -3.70 -12.52
CA PHE A 140 -19.44 -3.10 -13.32
C PHE A 140 -18.81 -4.10 -14.27
N ARG A 141 -18.57 -5.34 -13.83
CA ARG A 141 -18.04 -6.41 -14.68
C ARG A 141 -19.02 -6.75 -15.82
N ARG A 142 -20.30 -6.93 -15.55
CA ARG A 142 -21.32 -7.18 -16.59
C ARG A 142 -21.49 -6.03 -17.57
N GLN A 143 -21.23 -4.80 -17.15
CA GLN A 143 -21.25 -3.60 -17.99
C GLN A 143 -19.97 -3.44 -18.83
N GLY A 144 -18.97 -4.30 -18.65
CA GLY A 144 -17.68 -4.21 -19.32
C GLY A 144 -16.75 -3.12 -18.74
N LYS A 145 -17.15 -2.46 -17.64
CA LYS A 145 -16.36 -1.40 -16.99
C LYS A 145 -15.26 -1.93 -16.05
N ALA A 146 -15.31 -3.21 -15.73
CA ALA A 146 -14.24 -3.93 -15.03
C ALA A 146 -14.11 -5.32 -15.67
N ARG A 147 -12.88 -5.79 -15.88
CA ARG A 147 -12.65 -7.13 -16.43
C ARG A 147 -12.66 -8.20 -15.35
N PHE A 148 -11.99 -7.92 -14.22
CA PHE A 148 -11.81 -8.85 -13.11
C PHE A 148 -12.13 -8.19 -11.79
N ILE A 149 -12.52 -9.00 -10.79
CA ILE A 149 -12.81 -8.54 -9.43
C ILE A 149 -11.65 -8.90 -8.53
N GLY A 150 -11.09 -7.89 -7.87
CA GLY A 150 -10.05 -8.03 -6.87
C GLY A 150 -10.58 -7.82 -5.45
N PHE A 151 -9.76 -8.17 -4.47
CA PHE A 151 -9.99 -7.91 -3.06
C PHE A 151 -8.71 -7.43 -2.39
N SER A 152 -8.73 -6.34 -1.65
CA SER A 152 -7.57 -5.86 -0.91
C SER A 152 -7.80 -5.91 0.60
N THR A 153 -6.85 -6.49 1.33
CA THR A 153 -6.88 -6.62 2.79
C THR A 153 -5.49 -6.76 3.36
N HIS A 154 -5.34 -6.46 4.67
CA HIS A 154 -4.13 -6.70 5.45
C HIS A 154 -4.25 -7.92 6.38
N ARG A 155 -5.41 -8.59 6.37
CA ARG A 155 -5.77 -9.66 7.30
C ARG A 155 -5.86 -11.02 6.60
N ILE A 156 -5.16 -12.02 7.13
CA ILE A 156 -5.14 -13.39 6.59
C ILE A 156 -6.52 -14.02 6.69
N ASP A 157 -7.19 -13.87 7.84
CA ASP A 157 -8.53 -14.38 8.09
C ASP A 157 -9.56 -13.83 7.11
N THR A 158 -9.55 -12.52 6.89
CA THR A 158 -10.43 -11.85 5.93
C THR A 158 -10.13 -12.26 4.49
N ALA A 159 -8.83 -12.38 4.13
CA ALA A 159 -8.44 -12.88 2.81
C ALA A 159 -8.95 -14.30 2.55
N ARG A 160 -8.84 -15.21 3.54
CA ARG A 160 -9.35 -16.59 3.41
C ARG A 160 -10.87 -16.62 3.22
N ARG A 161 -11.61 -15.86 4.04
CA ARG A 161 -13.07 -15.72 3.87
C ARG A 161 -13.43 -15.23 2.47
N ALA A 162 -12.71 -14.23 1.96
CA ALA A 162 -12.96 -13.67 0.64
C ALA A 162 -12.69 -14.69 -0.48
N ILE A 163 -11.62 -15.47 -0.37
CA ILE A 163 -11.30 -16.56 -1.30
C ILE A 163 -12.41 -17.64 -1.30
N GLU A 164 -12.95 -17.96 -0.12
CA GLU A 164 -14.01 -18.96 0.04
C GLU A 164 -15.34 -18.57 -0.63
N THR A 165 -15.59 -17.27 -0.82
CA THR A 165 -16.76 -16.79 -1.57
C THR A 165 -16.79 -17.24 -3.03
N GLY A 166 -15.61 -17.57 -3.61
CA GLY A 166 -15.46 -17.91 -5.03
C GLY A 166 -15.64 -16.72 -5.99
N ARG A 167 -15.79 -15.50 -5.46
CA ARG A 167 -16.11 -14.28 -6.24
C ARG A 167 -14.89 -13.46 -6.63
N LEU A 168 -13.66 -13.90 -6.31
CA LEU A 168 -12.42 -13.14 -6.53
C LEU A 168 -11.58 -13.74 -7.64
N ASP A 169 -10.99 -12.89 -8.46
CA ASP A 169 -9.98 -13.24 -9.46
C ASP A 169 -8.58 -12.84 -8.99
N VAL A 170 -8.47 -11.77 -8.17
CA VAL A 170 -7.19 -11.20 -7.72
C VAL A 170 -7.25 -10.89 -6.23
N LEU A 171 -6.18 -11.21 -5.49
CA LEU A 171 -5.96 -10.76 -4.11
C LEU A 171 -4.79 -9.78 -4.08
N MET A 172 -4.99 -8.61 -3.46
CA MET A 172 -3.91 -7.68 -3.12
C MET A 172 -3.64 -7.76 -1.62
N PHE A 173 -2.39 -8.05 -1.26
CA PHE A 173 -2.00 -8.33 0.11
C PHE A 173 -0.62 -7.74 0.45
N PRO A 174 -0.35 -7.28 1.70
CA PRO A 174 0.98 -6.82 2.10
C PRO A 174 1.98 -7.98 2.07
N ILE A 175 3.01 -7.88 1.26
CA ILE A 175 4.07 -8.89 1.16
C ILE A 175 5.43 -8.22 1.30
N ASN A 176 6.06 -8.40 2.45
CA ASN A 176 7.34 -7.81 2.81
C ASN A 176 8.10 -8.71 3.80
N LEU A 177 9.38 -8.46 3.94
CA LEU A 177 10.30 -9.22 4.79
C LEU A 177 9.81 -9.40 6.24
N PRO A 178 9.35 -8.36 6.98
CA PRO A 178 8.87 -8.51 8.35
C PRO A 178 7.70 -9.47 8.51
N GLY A 179 6.88 -9.58 7.48
CA GLY A 179 5.75 -10.49 7.48
C GLY A 179 6.11 -11.97 7.23
N HIS A 180 7.38 -12.30 7.01
CA HIS A 180 7.82 -13.67 6.68
C HIS A 180 7.36 -14.71 7.71
N ALA A 181 7.54 -14.41 8.99
CA ALA A 181 7.20 -15.30 10.09
C ALA A 181 5.72 -15.27 10.52
N THR A 182 4.85 -14.52 9.81
CA THR A 182 3.43 -14.43 10.18
C THR A 182 2.73 -15.77 9.92
N PRO A 183 2.16 -16.43 10.94
CA PRO A 183 1.48 -17.71 10.77
C PRO A 183 0.33 -17.64 9.75
N GLY A 184 0.20 -18.68 8.93
CA GLY A 184 -0.88 -18.80 7.95
C GLY A 184 -0.70 -18.00 6.66
N ARG A 185 0.38 -17.21 6.56
CA ARG A 185 0.63 -16.34 5.40
C ARG A 185 1.05 -17.13 4.17
N ARG A 186 1.99 -18.05 4.33
CA ARG A 186 2.47 -18.89 3.24
C ARG A 186 1.37 -19.81 2.70
N GLU A 187 0.55 -20.34 3.60
CA GLU A 187 -0.61 -21.15 3.27
C GLU A 187 -1.66 -20.35 2.51
N LEU A 188 -1.86 -19.06 2.86
CA LEU A 188 -2.73 -18.16 2.10
C LEU A 188 -2.23 -18.01 0.66
N PHE A 189 -0.94 -17.76 0.47
CA PHE A 189 -0.35 -17.58 -0.86
C PHE A 189 -0.43 -18.86 -1.69
N GLN A 190 -0.17 -20.02 -1.06
CA GLN A 190 -0.34 -21.32 -1.71
C GLN A 190 -1.80 -21.55 -2.11
N THR A 191 -2.75 -21.20 -1.26
CA THR A 191 -4.19 -21.29 -1.58
C THR A 191 -4.56 -20.41 -2.78
N CYS A 192 -4.00 -19.20 -2.89
CA CYS A 192 -4.20 -18.36 -4.07
C CYS A 192 -3.66 -19.03 -5.33
N LEU A 193 -2.44 -19.57 -5.27
CA LEU A 193 -1.82 -20.27 -6.39
C LEU A 193 -2.66 -21.48 -6.82
N ASP A 194 -3.05 -22.35 -5.89
CA ASP A 194 -3.81 -23.57 -6.15
C ASP A 194 -5.19 -23.29 -6.75
N ARG A 195 -5.81 -22.16 -6.38
CA ARG A 195 -7.12 -21.72 -6.90
C ARG A 195 -7.02 -20.80 -8.12
N GLY A 196 -5.82 -20.54 -8.60
CA GLY A 196 -5.59 -19.64 -9.74
C GLY A 196 -5.95 -18.18 -9.46
N ILE A 197 -6.00 -17.76 -8.20
CA ILE A 197 -6.23 -16.36 -7.83
C ILE A 197 -4.93 -15.61 -8.01
N GLY A 198 -4.93 -14.53 -8.81
CA GLY A 198 -3.77 -13.68 -9.02
C GLY A 198 -3.38 -12.97 -7.73
N LEU A 199 -2.08 -12.97 -7.38
CA LEU A 199 -1.60 -12.33 -6.16
C LEU A 199 -0.76 -11.10 -6.50
N VAL A 200 -1.19 -9.93 -5.99
CA VAL A 200 -0.51 -8.64 -6.09
C VAL A 200 0.10 -8.30 -4.74
N ALA A 201 1.42 -8.09 -4.71
CA ALA A 201 2.13 -7.73 -3.49
C ALA A 201 2.15 -6.21 -3.31
N MET A 202 1.52 -5.70 -2.25
CA MET A 202 1.61 -4.30 -1.84
C MET A 202 2.56 -4.11 -0.65
N LYS A 203 3.01 -2.87 -0.43
CA LYS A 203 3.84 -2.45 0.72
C LYS A 203 5.17 -3.23 0.86
N PRO A 204 5.93 -3.46 -0.23
CA PRO A 204 7.16 -4.24 -0.18
C PRO A 204 8.21 -3.62 0.75
N TYR A 205 8.23 -2.29 0.88
CA TYR A 205 9.20 -1.54 1.68
C TYR A 205 8.76 -1.25 3.11
N GLY A 206 7.56 -1.71 3.54
CA GLY A 206 7.03 -1.43 4.88
C GLY A 206 6.94 0.07 5.19
N GLY A 207 6.47 0.89 4.23
CA GLY A 207 6.43 2.36 4.37
C GLY A 207 7.81 3.01 4.28
N GLY A 208 8.79 2.37 3.67
CA GLY A 208 10.18 2.83 3.58
C GLY A 208 11.07 2.43 4.76
N LYS A 209 10.50 1.89 5.84
CA LYS A 209 11.25 1.53 7.06
C LYS A 209 12.28 0.42 6.85
N LEU A 210 12.11 -0.40 5.83
CA LEU A 210 13.07 -1.46 5.50
C LEU A 210 14.32 -0.92 4.81
N LEU A 211 14.21 0.23 4.16
CA LEU A 211 15.28 0.87 3.39
C LEU A 211 16.21 1.74 4.25
N THR A 212 15.94 1.85 5.55
CA THR A 212 16.74 2.63 6.49
C THR A 212 17.32 1.72 7.57
N ALA A 213 18.59 1.94 7.95
CA ALA A 213 19.19 1.24 9.08
C ALA A 213 18.40 1.56 10.36
N ARG A 214 18.04 0.52 11.11
CA ARG A 214 17.30 0.68 12.37
C ARG A 214 18.25 1.07 13.50
N PRO A 215 18.01 2.18 14.23
CA PRO A 215 18.70 2.40 15.50
C PRO A 215 18.28 1.32 16.52
N ALA A 216 19.23 0.81 17.29
CA ALA A 216 18.96 -0.18 18.34
C ALA A 216 17.87 0.32 19.31
N SER A 217 16.81 -0.48 19.51
CA SER A 217 15.73 -0.13 20.44
C SER A 217 16.23 -0.13 21.89
N ALA A 218 15.53 0.59 22.79
CA ALA A 218 15.86 0.61 24.20
C ALA A 218 15.76 -0.79 24.86
N ASP A 219 14.94 -1.69 24.30
CA ASP A 219 14.80 -3.07 24.77
C ASP A 219 15.94 -3.98 24.28
N ASP A 220 16.47 -3.75 23.08
CA ASP A 220 17.67 -4.45 22.60
C ASP A 220 18.89 -4.13 23.48
N ARG A 221 18.96 -2.92 24.08
CA ARG A 221 20.03 -2.50 24.98
C ARG A 221 19.99 -3.15 26.36
N ARG A 222 18.83 -3.65 26.80
CA ARG A 222 18.69 -4.28 28.13
C ARG A 222 19.08 -5.74 28.15
N ASN A 223 19.10 -6.42 27.00
CA ASN A 223 19.31 -7.86 26.92
C ASN A 223 20.70 -8.29 26.44
N THR A 224 21.64 -7.36 26.24
CA THR A 224 23.01 -7.67 25.77
C THR A 224 24.06 -7.18 26.76
N SER A 225 24.35 -8.01 27.76
CA SER A 225 25.61 -7.92 28.50
C SER A 225 26.75 -8.37 27.57
N GLY A 226 27.44 -7.43 26.93
CA GLY A 226 28.77 -7.59 26.38
C GLY A 226 28.95 -7.80 24.86
N ARG A 227 27.91 -7.74 24.00
CA ARG A 227 28.04 -7.78 22.53
C ARG A 227 27.16 -6.74 21.81
N ALA A 228 27.22 -5.51 22.27
CA ALA A 228 26.25 -4.46 21.94
C ALA A 228 26.55 -3.67 20.65
N GLN A 229 27.38 -4.14 19.72
CA GLN A 229 27.76 -3.36 18.55
C GLN A 229 27.38 -3.95 17.19
N GLU A 230 26.82 -5.18 17.11
CA GLU A 230 26.51 -5.84 15.83
C GLU A 230 25.03 -6.08 15.55
N ALA A 231 24.11 -5.68 16.42
CA ALA A 231 22.67 -5.85 16.24
C ALA A 231 21.98 -4.61 15.62
N GLN A 232 22.65 -3.86 14.75
CA GLN A 232 22.01 -2.93 13.83
C GLN A 232 21.47 -3.78 12.67
N GLY A 233 20.16 -4.02 12.62
CA GLY A 233 19.53 -4.69 11.49
C GLY A 233 19.97 -3.97 10.20
N GLN A 234 20.64 -4.69 9.31
CA GLN A 234 21.09 -4.16 8.02
C GLN A 234 19.88 -3.63 7.26
N ALA A 235 19.96 -2.41 6.73
CA ALA A 235 18.95 -1.87 5.83
C ALA A 235 18.84 -2.80 4.61
N ALA A 236 17.61 -3.13 4.21
CA ALA A 236 17.37 -3.83 2.96
C ALA A 236 17.50 -2.87 1.79
N THR A 237 17.98 -3.36 0.66
CA THR A 237 17.90 -2.61 -0.59
C THR A 237 16.49 -2.73 -1.19
N PRO A 238 16.06 -1.79 -2.06
CA PRO A 238 14.84 -1.94 -2.82
C PRO A 238 14.78 -3.27 -3.58
N VAL A 239 15.87 -3.67 -4.22
CA VAL A 239 16.00 -4.93 -4.96
C VAL A 239 15.73 -6.14 -4.07
N GLN A 240 16.31 -6.20 -2.86
CA GLN A 240 16.09 -7.30 -1.92
C GLN A 240 14.64 -7.38 -1.45
N CYS A 241 14.00 -6.24 -1.17
CA CYS A 241 12.59 -6.20 -0.78
C CYS A 241 11.68 -6.73 -1.88
N LEU A 242 11.93 -6.32 -3.14
CA LEU A 242 11.17 -6.75 -4.31
C LEU A 242 11.43 -8.23 -4.62
N ALA A 243 12.67 -8.69 -4.55
CA ALA A 243 13.05 -10.09 -4.73
C ALA A 243 12.34 -10.99 -3.71
N TYR A 244 12.29 -10.58 -2.42
CA TYR A 244 11.52 -11.30 -1.42
C TYR A 244 10.04 -11.41 -1.79
N ALA A 245 9.39 -10.29 -2.14
CA ALA A 245 7.97 -10.29 -2.48
C ALA A 245 7.67 -11.19 -3.69
N LEU A 246 8.48 -11.09 -4.74
CA LEU A 246 8.33 -11.85 -5.98
C LEU A 246 8.71 -13.33 -5.84
N SER A 247 9.44 -13.72 -4.78
CA SER A 247 9.76 -15.12 -4.46
C SER A 247 8.60 -15.87 -3.78
N GLN A 248 7.56 -15.16 -3.34
CA GLN A 248 6.44 -15.81 -2.66
C GLN A 248 5.53 -16.54 -3.65
N PRO A 249 4.93 -17.70 -3.25
CA PRO A 249 4.07 -18.47 -4.13
C PRO A 249 2.94 -17.64 -4.74
N GLY A 250 2.77 -17.72 -6.06
CA GLY A 250 1.65 -17.10 -6.78
C GLY A 250 1.73 -15.59 -6.98
N VAL A 251 2.76 -14.91 -6.47
CA VAL A 251 2.93 -13.46 -6.69
C VAL A 251 3.27 -13.18 -8.14
N ALA A 252 2.38 -12.46 -8.83
CA ALA A 252 2.56 -12.08 -10.22
C ALA A 252 3.24 -10.72 -10.37
N THR A 253 2.88 -9.77 -9.51
CA THR A 253 3.43 -8.41 -9.55
C THR A 253 3.57 -7.84 -8.15
N VAL A 254 4.53 -6.95 -7.97
CA VAL A 254 4.70 -6.15 -6.76
C VAL A 254 4.54 -4.67 -7.10
N VAL A 255 3.80 -3.93 -6.29
CA VAL A 255 3.49 -2.51 -6.50
C VAL A 255 4.21 -1.63 -5.47
N PRO A 256 5.52 -1.33 -5.68
CA PRO A 256 6.21 -0.35 -4.86
C PRO A 256 5.62 1.05 -5.09
N GLY A 257 5.53 1.84 -4.02
CA GLY A 257 5.20 3.26 -4.11
C GLY A 257 6.47 4.07 -4.34
N CYS A 258 6.45 4.97 -5.31
CA CYS A 258 7.56 5.86 -5.65
C CYS A 258 7.04 7.30 -5.74
N SER A 259 7.70 8.26 -5.10
CA SER A 259 7.33 9.68 -5.16
C SER A 259 8.12 10.48 -6.21
N ASN A 260 9.21 9.90 -6.75
CA ASN A 260 10.10 10.55 -7.71
C ASN A 260 10.83 9.54 -8.61
N LEU A 261 11.51 10.03 -9.62
CA LEU A 261 12.23 9.19 -10.60
C LEU A 261 13.36 8.37 -9.96
N SER A 262 14.09 8.90 -8.98
CA SER A 262 15.16 8.14 -8.33
C SER A 262 14.61 6.89 -7.64
N GLN A 263 13.52 7.00 -6.88
CA GLN A 263 12.88 5.86 -6.23
C GLN A 263 12.28 4.86 -7.25
N LEU A 264 11.82 5.35 -8.39
CA LEU A 264 11.37 4.48 -9.48
C LEU A 264 12.56 3.71 -10.08
N GLU A 265 13.67 4.38 -10.39
CA GLU A 265 14.87 3.70 -10.93
C GLU A 265 15.43 2.67 -9.92
N ASP A 266 15.41 2.97 -8.61
CA ASP A 266 15.80 2.01 -7.56
C ASP A 266 14.90 0.74 -7.58
N ALA A 267 13.61 0.89 -7.86
CA ALA A 267 12.71 -0.25 -8.00
C ALA A 267 12.94 -1.00 -9.33
N LEU A 268 13.14 -0.28 -10.42
CA LEU A 268 13.39 -0.84 -11.75
C LEU A 268 14.72 -1.59 -11.83
N ALA A 269 15.71 -1.22 -11.02
CA ALA A 269 17.01 -1.90 -10.94
C ALA A 269 16.86 -3.40 -10.63
N TRP A 270 15.73 -3.83 -10.04
CA TRP A 270 15.45 -5.26 -9.83
C TRP A 270 15.49 -6.07 -11.13
N ALA A 271 15.10 -5.49 -12.27
CA ALA A 271 15.01 -6.21 -13.54
C ALA A 271 16.37 -6.72 -14.03
N ASP A 272 17.42 -5.97 -13.78
CA ASP A 272 18.79 -6.25 -14.24
C ASP A 272 19.73 -6.68 -13.09
N ALA A 273 19.20 -6.80 -11.86
CA ALA A 273 19.97 -7.17 -10.69
C ALA A 273 20.48 -8.61 -10.77
N SER A 274 21.71 -8.83 -10.33
CA SER A 274 22.31 -10.18 -10.16
C SER A 274 21.64 -10.96 -9.03
N ASP A 275 21.85 -12.27 -8.98
CA ASP A 275 21.36 -13.13 -7.89
C ASP A 275 21.91 -12.67 -6.52
N ALA A 276 23.16 -12.18 -6.48
CA ALA A 276 23.75 -11.67 -5.26
C ALA A 276 23.06 -10.37 -4.76
N GLU A 277 22.65 -9.47 -5.64
CA GLU A 277 21.92 -8.26 -5.29
C GLU A 277 20.48 -8.58 -4.85
N ARG A 278 19.90 -9.64 -5.41
CA ARG A 278 18.55 -10.12 -5.03
C ARG A 278 18.55 -10.94 -3.75
N ASP A 279 19.71 -11.35 -3.24
CA ASP A 279 19.79 -12.17 -2.02
C ASP A 279 19.34 -11.39 -0.79
N PHE A 280 18.16 -11.72 -0.31
CA PHE A 280 17.54 -11.14 0.89
C PHE A 280 17.75 -12.00 2.16
N ALA A 281 18.39 -13.16 2.05
CA ALA A 281 18.57 -14.07 3.19
C ALA A 281 19.33 -13.45 4.37
N PRO A 282 20.39 -12.64 4.18
CA PRO A 282 21.07 -11.96 5.29
C PRO A 282 20.16 -10.96 6.01
N VAL A 283 19.33 -10.22 5.24
CA VAL A 283 18.36 -9.26 5.82
C VAL A 283 17.31 -10.02 6.62
N LEU A 284 16.75 -11.09 6.05
CA LEU A 284 15.73 -11.91 6.71
C LEU A 284 16.23 -12.52 8.02
N ALA A 285 17.47 -13.01 8.05
CA ALA A 285 18.10 -13.56 9.25
C ALA A 285 18.29 -12.49 10.37
N GLY A 286 18.50 -11.23 9.98
CA GLY A 286 18.63 -10.11 10.91
C GLY A 286 17.29 -9.49 11.38
N LEU A 287 16.17 -9.85 10.75
CA LEU A 287 14.85 -9.41 11.17
C LEU A 287 14.37 -10.30 12.32
N GLY A 288 14.32 -9.76 13.54
CA GLY A 288 13.64 -10.40 14.67
C GLY A 288 12.13 -10.60 14.38
N GLN A 289 11.41 -11.23 15.32
CA GLN A 289 9.97 -11.51 15.16
C GLN A 289 9.15 -10.26 14.88
N SER A 290 8.14 -10.43 14.03
CA SER A 290 7.02 -9.56 13.61
C SER A 290 6.94 -8.13 14.19
N ARG A 291 6.92 -7.13 13.32
CA ARG A 291 6.64 -5.71 13.61
C ARG A 291 5.13 -5.41 13.71
N VAL A 292 4.39 -6.18 14.50
CA VAL A 292 3.01 -5.82 14.85
C VAL A 292 3.05 -4.56 15.72
N GLY A 293 2.22 -3.55 15.39
CA GLY A 293 2.18 -2.28 16.12
C GLY A 293 3.07 -1.18 15.53
N GLU A 294 3.74 -1.38 14.40
CA GLU A 294 4.49 -0.32 13.71
C GLU A 294 3.66 0.37 12.61
N CYS A 295 3.66 1.70 12.62
CA CYS A 295 3.02 2.49 11.57
C CYS A 295 3.81 2.38 10.26
N VAL A 296 3.10 2.13 9.15
CA VAL A 296 3.67 2.10 7.78
C VAL A 296 3.20 3.30 6.94
N TYR A 297 2.67 4.34 7.60
CA TYR A 297 2.26 5.63 7.02
C TYR A 297 1.22 5.52 5.89
N CYS A 298 0.38 4.50 5.93
CA CYS A 298 -0.57 4.17 4.87
C CYS A 298 -1.86 4.99 4.88
N ASN A 299 -2.03 5.89 5.85
CA ASN A 299 -3.18 6.77 6.01
C ASN A 299 -4.58 6.10 6.07
N HIS A 300 -4.66 4.77 6.31
CA HIS A 300 -5.94 4.08 6.51
C HIS A 300 -6.71 4.55 7.76
N CYS A 301 -6.03 5.26 8.66
CA CYS A 301 -6.63 5.89 9.84
C CYS A 301 -7.42 7.18 9.52
N LEU A 302 -7.35 7.71 8.30
CA LEU A 302 -8.13 8.87 7.86
C LEU A 302 -9.61 8.49 7.53
N PRO A 303 -10.53 9.49 7.45
CA PRO A 303 -10.30 10.92 7.64
C PRO A 303 -10.14 11.29 9.12
N CYS A 304 -9.30 12.31 9.40
CA CYS A 304 -9.16 12.90 10.72
C CYS A 304 -10.16 14.06 10.88
N PRO A 305 -11.02 14.10 11.94
CA PRO A 305 -11.97 15.19 12.14
C PRO A 305 -11.32 16.56 12.37
N ALA A 306 -10.04 16.58 12.74
CA ALA A 306 -9.25 17.80 12.87
C ALA A 306 -8.47 18.16 11.58
N GLY A 307 -8.53 17.33 10.54
CA GLY A 307 -7.83 17.59 9.28
C GLY A 307 -6.34 17.17 9.27
N ILE A 308 -5.86 16.48 10.31
CA ILE A 308 -4.45 16.08 10.42
C ILE A 308 -4.11 15.00 9.38
N ASP A 309 -3.03 15.19 8.62
CA ASP A 309 -2.36 14.08 7.94
C ASP A 309 -1.60 13.23 8.97
N ILE A 310 -2.26 12.19 9.44
CA ILE A 310 -1.72 11.32 10.48
C ILE A 310 -0.43 10.63 10.01
N GLY A 311 -0.35 10.19 8.76
CA GLY A 311 0.83 9.54 8.21
C GLY A 311 2.05 10.46 8.17
N ALA A 312 1.87 11.73 7.80
CA ALA A 312 2.93 12.73 7.83
C ALA A 312 3.44 12.96 9.26
N VAL A 313 2.55 13.19 10.22
CA VAL A 313 2.93 13.35 11.63
C VAL A 313 3.64 12.10 12.18
N MET A 314 3.17 10.90 11.86
CA MET A 314 3.80 9.65 12.29
C MET A 314 5.23 9.48 11.74
N ARG A 315 5.52 9.97 10.52
CA ARG A 315 6.90 9.97 9.98
C ARG A 315 7.82 10.88 10.78
N LEU A 316 7.34 12.07 11.15
CA LEU A 316 8.09 12.99 11.98
C LEU A 316 8.31 12.43 13.39
N LEU A 317 7.29 11.83 13.96
CA LEU A 317 7.37 11.20 15.29
C LEU A 317 8.38 10.06 15.32
N ASP A 318 8.40 9.18 14.30
CA ASP A 318 9.38 8.09 14.26
C ASP A 318 10.82 8.62 14.15
N ARG A 319 11.03 9.74 13.43
CA ARG A 319 12.33 10.43 13.41
C ARG A 319 12.65 11.07 14.75
N ALA A 320 11.67 11.68 15.41
CA ALA A 320 11.84 12.31 16.72
C ALA A 320 12.11 11.29 17.85
N ARG A 321 11.58 10.08 17.76
CA ARG A 321 11.89 8.96 18.67
C ARG A 321 13.36 8.56 18.62
N VAL A 322 14.02 8.76 17.48
CA VAL A 322 15.47 8.57 17.34
C VAL A 322 16.22 9.75 17.90
N GLN A 323 15.89 10.97 17.45
CA GLN A 323 16.51 12.21 17.90
C GLN A 323 15.61 13.40 17.59
N VAL A 324 15.25 14.15 18.63
CA VAL A 324 14.55 15.42 18.47
C VAL A 324 15.53 16.50 18.02
N THR A 325 15.24 17.16 16.90
CA THR A 325 16.06 18.28 16.39
C THR A 325 15.19 19.51 16.15
N ALA A 326 15.82 20.70 16.14
CA ALA A 326 15.14 21.95 15.81
C ALA A 326 14.52 21.90 14.39
N ALA A 327 15.18 21.23 13.44
CA ALA A 327 14.67 21.04 12.08
C ALA A 327 13.38 20.19 12.07
N LEU A 328 13.30 19.11 12.86
CA LEU A 328 12.08 18.29 12.97
C LEU A 328 10.91 19.06 13.59
N ARG A 329 11.18 19.89 14.60
CA ARG A 329 10.15 20.77 15.18
C ARG A 329 9.66 21.81 14.16
N ALA A 330 10.58 22.43 13.42
CA ALA A 330 10.21 23.36 12.37
C ALA A 330 9.40 22.67 11.24
N GLU A 331 9.77 21.44 10.85
CA GLU A 331 9.04 20.65 9.87
C GLU A 331 7.62 20.32 10.37
N HIS A 332 7.46 19.92 11.64
CA HIS A 332 6.16 19.69 12.27
C HIS A 332 5.32 20.98 12.31
N ALA A 333 5.90 22.08 12.74
CA ALA A 333 5.21 23.39 12.80
C ALA A 333 4.83 23.94 11.42
N SER A 334 5.50 23.50 10.35
CA SER A 334 5.17 23.91 8.96
C SER A 334 3.99 23.15 8.35
N LEU A 335 3.52 22.07 8.98
CA LEU A 335 2.31 21.37 8.56
C LEU A 335 1.11 22.28 8.77
N ALA A 336 0.23 22.38 7.78
CA ALA A 336 -0.98 23.20 7.85
C ALA A 336 -1.89 22.83 9.03
N VAL A 337 -1.94 21.53 9.35
CA VAL A 337 -2.59 20.95 10.54
C VAL A 337 -1.64 19.88 11.08
N ASN A 338 -1.28 19.96 12.34
CA ASN A 338 -0.29 19.08 12.93
C ASN A 338 -0.80 18.36 14.19
N ALA A 339 0.09 17.73 14.97
CA ALA A 339 -0.32 16.98 16.16
C ALA A 339 -0.98 17.86 17.24
N ASP A 340 -0.65 19.16 17.32
CA ASP A 340 -1.20 20.08 18.32
C ASP A 340 -2.71 20.31 18.13
N ASP A 341 -3.22 20.11 16.92
CA ASP A 341 -4.64 20.20 16.59
C ASP A 341 -5.43 18.93 16.95
N CYS A 342 -4.76 17.89 17.47
CA CYS A 342 -5.41 16.62 17.78
C CYS A 342 -6.41 16.74 18.93
N ARG A 343 -7.66 16.41 18.65
CA ARG A 343 -8.78 16.45 19.60
C ARG A 343 -8.89 15.19 20.48
N GLN A 344 -7.96 14.24 20.36
CA GLN A 344 -7.95 12.96 21.08
C GLN A 344 -9.28 12.17 20.98
N CYS A 345 -9.98 12.31 19.84
CA CYS A 345 -11.29 11.68 19.63
C CYS A 345 -11.25 10.16 19.42
N GLY A 346 -10.07 9.58 19.20
CA GLY A 346 -9.85 8.14 19.05
C GLY A 346 -10.34 7.54 17.73
N ALA A 347 -10.94 8.31 16.82
CA ALA A 347 -11.54 7.81 15.59
C ALA A 347 -10.53 7.08 14.66
N CYS A 348 -9.25 7.40 14.74
CA CYS A 348 -8.18 6.81 13.93
C CYS A 348 -7.74 5.42 14.42
N THR A 349 -7.82 5.14 15.73
CA THR A 349 -7.30 3.90 16.32
C THR A 349 -7.98 2.63 15.79
N PRO A 350 -9.32 2.52 15.73
CA PRO A 350 -9.97 1.31 15.19
C PRO A 350 -9.77 1.12 13.69
N ARG A 351 -9.36 2.17 12.96
CA ARG A 351 -9.12 2.10 11.51
C ARG A 351 -7.71 1.62 11.15
N CYS A 352 -6.80 1.48 12.15
CA CYS A 352 -5.43 1.08 11.87
C CYS A 352 -5.32 -0.43 11.64
N PRO A 353 -4.96 -0.93 10.43
CA PRO A 353 -4.85 -2.36 10.15
C PRO A 353 -3.61 -3.02 10.78
N PHE A 354 -2.68 -2.20 11.32
CA PHE A 354 -1.41 -2.66 11.90
C PHE A 354 -1.39 -2.65 13.43
N GLY A 355 -2.55 -2.39 14.08
CA GLY A 355 -2.66 -2.38 15.54
C GLY A 355 -1.90 -1.23 16.22
N VAL A 356 -1.62 -0.15 15.48
CA VAL A 356 -1.08 1.10 16.06
C VAL A 356 -2.22 1.85 16.74
N ASP A 357 -1.90 2.59 17.81
CA ASP A 357 -2.79 3.61 18.38
C ASP A 357 -2.35 5.01 17.91
N PRO A 358 -2.89 5.53 16.78
CA PRO A 358 -2.49 6.83 16.29
C PRO A 358 -2.89 7.98 17.21
N ALA A 359 -3.99 7.87 18.00
CA ALA A 359 -4.39 8.90 18.94
C ALA A 359 -3.31 9.10 20.03
N LYS A 360 -2.82 8.00 20.59
CA LYS A 360 -1.70 8.00 21.54
C LYS A 360 -0.40 8.52 20.92
N SER A 361 -0.18 8.18 19.65
CA SER A 361 1.00 8.66 18.92
C SER A 361 0.94 10.16 18.66
N MET A 362 -0.25 10.75 18.44
CA MET A 362 -0.40 12.21 18.33
C MET A 362 -0.06 12.91 19.67
N GLU A 363 -0.47 12.37 20.81
CA GLU A 363 -0.09 12.88 22.13
C GLU A 363 1.44 12.85 22.33
N GLU A 364 2.09 11.78 21.91
CA GLU A 364 3.55 11.68 21.95
C GLU A 364 4.22 12.70 21.00
N ALA A 365 3.65 12.90 19.80
CA ALA A 365 4.16 13.90 18.86
C ALA A 365 4.06 15.33 19.40
N GLN A 366 2.93 15.69 20.01
CA GLN A 366 2.76 16.97 20.72
C GLN A 366 3.91 17.19 21.74
N ARG A 367 4.18 16.18 22.54
CA ARG A 367 5.21 16.27 23.58
C ARG A 367 6.63 16.40 23.04
N LEU A 368 6.96 15.75 21.94
CA LEU A 368 8.33 15.69 21.38
C LEU A 368 8.61 16.79 20.36
N LEU A 369 7.60 17.22 19.60
CA LEU A 369 7.73 18.08 18.44
C LEU A 369 7.18 19.50 18.63
N ALA A 370 6.51 19.77 19.74
CA ALA A 370 6.11 21.12 20.14
C ALA A 370 7.33 22.02 20.41
#